data_b86d910ce6a6275a05ce842ca339e084
#
_entry.id   b86d910ce6a6275a05ce842ca339e084
#
_cell.length_a   1.000
_cell.length_b   1.000
_cell.length_c   1.000
_cell.angle_alpha   90.00
_cell.angle_beta   90.00
_cell.angle_gamma   90.00
#
_symmetry.space_group_name_H-M   'P 1'
#
loop_
_entity.id
_entity.type
_entity.pdbx_description
1 polymer ?
#
loop_
_entity_poly.entity_id
_entity_poly.type
_entity_poly.pdbx_seq_one_letter_code
_entity_poly.pdbx_strand_id
1 'polypeptide(L)'
;GRPEEARRNNWVTVFLFYKVGMELFYSAGPDAVRYLKDQGKHVFLDLKVHDIPNTVGQSIRALTRLGADFMTLHGTGGRAMMEAAAEAVRDEAEKLRIERPRLLAVTVLTSIDEDAWKEIGGRDNIADSVKNLARLAKEAGIDGTVSSPYEAKEIRSMNGPEFLIVTPGIRPTFAVANDQKRFTTPS
;
A
#
# COMPACT_ATOMS: atom_id res chain seq x y z
N GLY A 1 -3.35 15.37 19.55
CA GLY A 1 -3.76 16.08 18.35
C GLY A 1 -5.08 15.53 17.84
N ARG A 2 -5.97 16.39 17.39
CA ARG A 2 -7.31 15.98 16.94
C ARG A 2 -7.23 15.23 15.59
N PRO A 3 -8.12 14.25 15.33
CA PRO A 3 -8.14 13.51 14.07
C PRO A 3 -8.25 14.36 12.80
N GLU A 4 -8.75 15.58 12.93
CA GLU A 4 -8.91 16.52 11.80
C GLU A 4 -7.60 17.19 11.36
N GLU A 5 -6.63 17.35 12.25
CA GLU A 5 -5.31 17.90 11.90
C GLU A 5 -4.45 16.88 11.14
N ALA A 6 -4.62 15.59 11.43
CA ALA A 6 -3.93 14.51 10.70
C ALA A 6 -4.39 14.38 9.24
N ARG A 7 -5.61 14.85 8.91
CA ARG A 7 -6.12 14.83 7.54
C ARG A 7 -5.47 15.86 6.61
N ARG A 8 -4.85 16.90 7.17
CA ARG A 8 -4.20 17.96 6.37
C ARG A 8 -2.78 17.64 5.95
N ASN A 9 -2.12 16.69 6.63
CA ASN A 9 -0.75 16.29 6.34
C ASN A 9 -0.69 14.78 6.12
N ASN A 10 -0.94 14.35 4.90
CA ASN A 10 -1.07 12.94 4.51
C ASN A 10 0.11 12.02 4.90
N TRP A 11 1.26 12.54 5.27
CA TRP A 11 2.43 11.75 5.65
C TRP A 11 2.56 11.50 7.17
N VAL A 12 1.89 12.28 8.00
CA VAL A 12 1.90 12.10 9.46
C VAL A 12 1.07 10.88 9.90
N THR A 13 0.09 10.51 9.10
CA THR A 13 -0.86 9.44 9.42
C THR A 13 -0.20 8.07 9.52
N VAL A 14 0.87 7.82 8.76
CA VAL A 14 1.55 6.51 8.69
C VAL A 14 2.24 6.12 9.99
N PHE A 15 2.74 7.08 10.77
CA PHE A 15 3.41 6.82 12.06
C PHE A 15 2.48 6.33 13.17
N LEU A 16 1.17 6.47 12.99
CA LEU A 16 0.15 6.04 13.96
C LEU A 16 -0.32 4.59 13.75
N PHE A 17 0.17 3.90 12.71
CA PHE A 17 -0.25 2.55 12.36
C PHE A 17 0.81 1.51 12.72
N TYR A 18 0.35 0.36 13.19
CA TYR A 18 1.17 -0.82 13.40
C TYR A 18 1.20 -1.63 12.10
N LYS A 19 2.38 -1.83 11.56
CA LYS A 19 2.56 -2.62 10.35
C LYS A 19 2.61 -4.11 10.68
N VAL A 20 1.74 -4.88 10.02
CA VAL A 20 1.80 -6.34 10.00
C VAL A 20 2.19 -6.75 8.59
N GLY A 21 3.42 -7.21 8.42
CA GLY A 21 3.93 -7.69 7.14
C GLY A 21 3.74 -9.19 6.95
N MET A 22 4.23 -9.69 5.82
CA MET A 22 4.08 -11.10 5.42
C MET A 22 4.67 -12.06 6.45
N GLU A 23 5.89 -11.79 6.93
CA GLU A 23 6.58 -12.66 7.88
C GLU A 23 5.77 -12.86 9.17
N LEU A 24 5.32 -11.78 9.79
CA LEU A 24 4.52 -11.85 11.01
C LEU A 24 3.16 -12.52 10.74
N PHE A 25 2.49 -12.14 9.65
CA PHE A 25 1.17 -12.68 9.34
C PHE A 25 1.23 -14.18 9.05
N TYR A 26 2.21 -14.63 8.30
CA TYR A 26 2.35 -16.06 8.00
C TYR A 26 2.83 -16.89 9.19
N SER A 27 3.54 -16.28 10.14
CA SER A 27 3.97 -16.97 11.37
C SER A 27 2.85 -17.05 12.43
N ALA A 28 2.15 -15.94 12.66
CA ALA A 28 1.16 -15.83 13.74
C ALA A 28 -0.30 -15.91 13.22
N GLY A 29 -0.51 -15.80 11.93
CA GLY A 29 -1.84 -15.82 11.32
C GLY A 29 -2.66 -14.55 11.58
N PRO A 30 -3.97 -14.61 11.30
CA PRO A 30 -4.89 -13.50 11.53
C PRO A 30 -4.92 -12.97 12.96
N ASP A 31 -4.54 -13.76 13.93
CA ASP A 31 -4.50 -13.37 15.34
C ASP A 31 -3.57 -12.18 15.59
N ALA A 32 -2.52 -12.00 14.80
CA ALA A 32 -1.66 -10.82 14.88
C ALA A 32 -2.44 -9.52 14.66
N VAL A 33 -3.36 -9.52 13.70
CA VAL A 33 -4.24 -8.36 13.42
C VAL A 33 -5.27 -8.20 14.53
N ARG A 34 -5.95 -9.28 14.92
CA ARG A 34 -6.96 -9.27 15.98
C ARG A 34 -6.39 -8.74 17.29
N TYR A 35 -5.22 -9.20 17.69
CA TYR A 35 -4.54 -8.73 18.88
C TYR A 35 -4.35 -7.21 18.88
N LEU A 36 -3.84 -6.65 17.80
CA LEU A 36 -3.63 -5.21 17.68
C LEU A 36 -4.95 -4.43 17.68
N LYS A 37 -5.96 -4.94 16.99
CA LYS A 37 -7.29 -4.30 16.95
C LYS A 37 -7.96 -4.33 18.33
N ASP A 38 -7.83 -5.41 19.08
CA ASP A 38 -8.34 -5.52 20.45
C ASP A 38 -7.66 -4.54 21.41
N GLN A 39 -6.41 -4.16 21.12
CA GLN A 39 -5.67 -3.11 21.84
C GLN A 39 -6.04 -1.69 21.39
N GLY A 40 -7.01 -1.53 20.50
CA GLY A 40 -7.40 -0.23 19.95
C GLY A 40 -6.41 0.37 18.96
N LYS A 41 -5.50 -0.44 18.41
CA LYS A 41 -4.49 0.02 17.45
C LYS A 41 -5.02 0.04 16.02
N HIS A 42 -4.46 0.92 15.21
CA HIS A 42 -4.66 0.89 13.77
C HIS A 42 -3.63 -0.03 13.12
N VAL A 43 -4.06 -0.81 12.13
CA VAL A 43 -3.22 -1.83 11.48
C VAL A 43 -3.04 -1.53 10.00
N PHE A 44 -1.77 -1.46 9.60
CA PHE A 44 -1.33 -1.44 8.22
C PHE A 44 -0.94 -2.87 7.83
N LEU A 45 -1.81 -3.55 7.10
CA LEU A 45 -1.61 -4.95 6.72
C LEU A 45 -0.92 -5.01 5.35
N ASP A 46 0.36 -5.30 5.37
CA ASP A 46 1.24 -5.24 4.20
C ASP A 46 1.51 -6.64 3.62
N LEU A 47 0.52 -7.22 2.97
CA LEU A 47 0.62 -8.55 2.36
C LEU A 47 0.91 -8.52 0.86
N LYS A 48 0.81 -7.35 0.22
CA LYS A 48 1.07 -7.18 -1.22
C LYS A 48 0.35 -8.22 -2.07
N VAL A 49 -0.98 -8.27 -1.91
CA VAL A 49 -1.84 -9.26 -2.57
C VAL A 49 -1.67 -9.20 -4.09
N HIS A 50 -1.45 -10.35 -4.71
CA HIS A 50 -1.20 -10.44 -6.14
C HIS A 50 -1.66 -11.80 -6.66
N ASP A 51 -2.80 -11.82 -7.33
CA ASP A 51 -3.40 -13.04 -7.89
C ASP A 51 -4.39 -12.63 -8.98
N ILE A 52 -5.11 -13.61 -9.52
CA ILE A 52 -6.20 -13.32 -10.46
C ILE A 52 -7.31 -12.50 -9.78
N PRO A 53 -8.10 -11.72 -10.54
CA PRO A 53 -9.06 -10.77 -9.96
C PRO A 53 -10.01 -11.37 -8.93
N ASN A 54 -10.59 -12.54 -9.21
CA ASN A 54 -11.53 -13.18 -8.29
C ASN A 54 -10.87 -13.54 -6.95
N THR A 55 -9.68 -14.12 -6.98
CA THR A 55 -8.94 -14.49 -5.76
C THR A 55 -8.57 -13.25 -4.95
N VAL A 56 -8.12 -12.19 -5.61
CA VAL A 56 -7.82 -10.92 -4.94
C VAL A 56 -9.06 -10.31 -4.32
N GLY A 57 -10.19 -10.27 -5.03
CA GLY A 57 -11.45 -9.79 -4.48
C GLY A 57 -11.86 -10.53 -3.22
N GLN A 58 -11.83 -11.85 -3.23
CA GLN A 58 -12.19 -12.66 -2.06
C GLN A 58 -11.18 -12.49 -0.92
N SER A 59 -9.90 -12.37 -1.23
CA SER A 59 -8.86 -12.12 -0.23
C SER A 59 -9.05 -10.77 0.45
N ILE A 60 -9.33 -9.72 -0.30
CA ILE A 60 -9.61 -8.38 0.25
C ILE A 60 -10.84 -8.41 1.15
N ARG A 61 -11.90 -9.13 0.80
CA ARG A 61 -13.07 -9.32 1.67
C ARG A 61 -12.68 -9.97 2.99
N ALA A 62 -11.89 -11.04 2.96
CA ALA A 62 -11.42 -11.72 4.16
C ALA A 62 -10.57 -10.81 5.06
N LEU A 63 -9.66 -10.05 4.49
CA LEU A 63 -8.81 -9.12 5.23
C LEU A 63 -9.61 -7.92 5.78
N THR A 64 -10.63 -7.48 5.08
CA THR A 64 -11.55 -6.44 5.56
C THR A 64 -12.28 -6.90 6.83
N ARG A 65 -12.70 -8.15 6.88
CA ARG A 65 -13.32 -8.74 8.08
C ARG A 65 -12.40 -8.80 9.30
N LEU A 66 -11.08 -8.84 9.08
CA LEU A 66 -10.11 -8.78 10.18
C LEU A 66 -9.99 -7.39 10.82
N GLY A 67 -10.49 -6.36 10.16
CA GLY A 67 -10.45 -4.99 10.68
C GLY A 67 -9.19 -4.21 10.33
N ALA A 68 -8.40 -4.64 9.35
CA ALA A 68 -7.25 -3.88 8.88
C ALA A 68 -7.69 -2.49 8.39
N ASP A 69 -6.89 -1.46 8.67
CA ASP A 69 -7.18 -0.09 8.29
C ASP A 69 -6.57 0.26 6.93
N PHE A 70 -5.40 -0.30 6.63
CA PHE A 70 -4.73 -0.24 5.33
C PHE A 70 -4.36 -1.64 4.86
N MET A 71 -4.46 -1.86 3.56
CA MET A 71 -4.04 -3.10 2.91
C MET A 71 -3.28 -2.79 1.63
N THR A 72 -2.30 -3.61 1.30
CA THR A 72 -1.50 -3.44 0.09
C THR A 72 -1.78 -4.52 -0.95
N LEU A 73 -1.64 -4.15 -2.20
CA LEU A 73 -1.71 -5.06 -3.35
C LEU A 73 -0.72 -4.59 -4.42
N HIS A 74 -0.37 -5.47 -5.35
CA HIS A 74 0.53 -5.12 -6.44
C HIS A 74 -0.20 -4.45 -7.60
N GLY A 75 0.22 -3.24 -7.99
CA GLY A 75 -0.31 -2.56 -9.18
C GLY A 75 -0.02 -3.32 -10.47
N THR A 76 1.08 -4.08 -10.51
CA THR A 76 1.45 -4.94 -11.64
C THR A 76 0.50 -6.11 -11.87
N GLY A 77 -0.44 -6.36 -10.97
CA GLY A 77 -1.53 -7.32 -11.18
C GLY A 77 -2.53 -6.89 -12.25
N GLY A 78 -2.52 -5.63 -12.63
CA GLY A 78 -3.34 -5.09 -13.71
C GLY A 78 -4.64 -4.42 -13.25
N ARG A 79 -5.28 -3.73 -14.19
CA ARG A 79 -6.50 -2.96 -13.95
C ARG A 79 -7.62 -3.83 -13.36
N ALA A 80 -7.90 -4.96 -13.98
CA ALA A 80 -9.00 -5.84 -13.55
C ALA A 80 -8.83 -6.35 -12.13
N MET A 81 -7.60 -6.69 -11.74
CA MET A 81 -7.27 -7.10 -10.37
C MET A 81 -7.52 -5.97 -9.38
N MET A 82 -7.05 -4.77 -9.68
CA MET A 82 -7.25 -3.60 -8.81
C MET A 82 -8.71 -3.17 -8.70
N GLU A 83 -9.46 -3.23 -9.80
CA GLU A 83 -10.90 -2.94 -9.79
C GLU A 83 -11.66 -3.95 -8.93
N ALA A 84 -11.33 -5.23 -9.03
CA ALA A 84 -11.92 -6.28 -8.19
C ALA A 84 -11.63 -6.04 -6.70
N ALA A 85 -10.42 -5.61 -6.35
CA ALA A 85 -10.05 -5.26 -4.99
C ALA A 85 -10.83 -4.04 -4.48
N ALA A 86 -10.94 -2.99 -5.28
CA ALA A 86 -11.66 -1.77 -4.92
C ALA A 86 -13.15 -2.04 -4.70
N GLU A 87 -13.77 -2.83 -5.56
CA GLU A 87 -15.17 -3.26 -5.40
C GLU A 87 -15.34 -4.09 -4.12
N ALA A 88 -14.46 -5.07 -3.92
CA ALA A 88 -14.54 -5.97 -2.77
C ALA A 88 -14.43 -5.24 -1.43
N VAL A 89 -13.49 -4.32 -1.28
CA VAL A 89 -13.32 -3.58 -0.03
C VAL A 89 -14.51 -2.66 0.26
N ARG A 90 -15.05 -2.04 -0.77
CA ARG A 90 -16.23 -1.18 -0.65
C ARG A 90 -17.47 -1.98 -0.23
N ASP A 91 -17.76 -3.06 -0.92
CA ASP A 91 -18.94 -3.88 -0.69
C ASP A 91 -18.88 -4.55 0.70
N GLU A 92 -17.73 -5.09 1.08
CA GLU A 92 -17.57 -5.73 2.39
C GLU A 92 -17.66 -4.74 3.54
N ALA A 93 -17.05 -3.56 3.40
CA ALA A 93 -17.16 -2.51 4.41
C ALA A 93 -18.60 -2.02 4.59
N GLU A 94 -19.34 -1.87 3.50
CA GLU A 94 -20.76 -1.52 3.54
C GLU A 94 -21.59 -2.61 4.24
N LYS A 95 -21.37 -3.86 3.90
CA LYS A 95 -22.04 -5.02 4.52
C LYS A 95 -21.78 -5.11 6.01
N LEU A 96 -20.55 -4.84 6.45
CA LEU A 96 -20.15 -4.87 7.86
C LEU A 96 -20.47 -3.56 8.61
N ARG A 97 -20.89 -2.52 7.89
CA ARG A 97 -21.14 -1.18 8.44
C ARG A 97 -19.94 -0.62 9.20
N ILE A 98 -18.76 -0.75 8.60
CA ILE A 98 -17.49 -0.23 9.11
C ILE A 98 -16.94 0.84 8.18
N GLU A 99 -16.00 1.64 8.68
CA GLU A 99 -15.22 2.54 7.85
C GLU A 99 -14.41 1.69 6.86
N ARG A 100 -14.44 2.07 5.58
CA ARG A 100 -13.78 1.33 4.51
C ARG A 100 -12.26 1.38 4.69
N PRO A 101 -11.59 0.23 4.76
CA PRO A 101 -10.13 0.17 4.69
C PRO A 101 -9.59 0.85 3.44
N ARG A 102 -8.40 1.43 3.53
CA ARG A 102 -7.71 2.04 2.39
C ARG A 102 -6.83 1.02 1.69
N LEU A 103 -6.87 1.02 0.37
CA LEU A 103 -6.03 0.17 -0.48
C LEU A 103 -4.87 0.98 -1.04
N LEU A 104 -3.67 0.42 -0.95
CA LEU A 104 -2.45 1.02 -1.50
C LEU A 104 -1.82 0.06 -2.50
N ALA A 105 -1.55 0.55 -3.70
CA ALA A 105 -0.88 -0.23 -4.73
C ALA A 105 0.63 -0.11 -4.60
N VAL A 106 1.30 -1.24 -4.51
CA VAL A 106 2.76 -1.31 -4.69
C VAL A 106 3.04 -1.14 -6.18
N THR A 107 3.90 -0.20 -6.52
CA THR A 107 4.26 0.08 -7.91
C THR A 107 5.44 -0.77 -8.35
N VAL A 108 6.66 -0.35 -8.05
CA VAL A 108 7.86 -1.16 -8.24
C VAL A 108 8.55 -1.28 -6.88
N LEU A 109 8.87 -2.50 -6.47
CA LEU A 109 9.53 -2.74 -5.18
C LEU A 109 10.86 -1.98 -5.10
N THR A 110 11.15 -1.38 -3.94
CA THR A 110 12.37 -0.60 -3.72
C THR A 110 13.66 -1.42 -3.80
N SER A 111 13.54 -2.75 -3.74
CA SER A 111 14.66 -3.69 -3.96
C SER A 111 15.00 -3.89 -5.44
N ILE A 112 14.15 -3.47 -6.37
CA ILE A 112 14.34 -3.65 -7.82
C ILE A 112 15.03 -2.40 -8.38
N ASP A 113 16.19 -2.59 -8.99
CA ASP A 113 16.90 -1.58 -9.79
C ASP A 113 16.53 -1.66 -11.28
N GLU A 114 17.07 -0.74 -12.10
CA GLU A 114 16.74 -0.67 -13.53
C GLU A 114 17.10 -1.96 -14.28
N ASP A 115 18.21 -2.61 -13.93
CA ASP A 115 18.62 -3.84 -14.61
C ASP A 115 17.67 -4.99 -14.28
N ALA A 116 17.33 -5.16 -13.01
CA ALA A 116 16.37 -6.17 -12.56
C ALA A 116 14.96 -5.92 -13.14
N TRP A 117 14.56 -4.65 -13.28
CA TRP A 117 13.29 -4.29 -13.89
C TRP A 117 13.22 -4.71 -15.36
N LYS A 118 14.28 -4.46 -16.12
CA LYS A 118 14.39 -4.90 -17.52
C LYS A 118 14.41 -6.43 -17.65
N GLU A 119 15.13 -7.09 -16.76
CA GLU A 119 15.25 -8.55 -16.75
C GLU A 119 13.89 -9.25 -16.59
N ILE A 120 12.99 -8.68 -15.80
CA ILE A 120 11.62 -9.22 -15.63
C ILE A 120 10.62 -8.70 -16.66
N GLY A 121 11.07 -8.00 -17.68
CA GLY A 121 10.22 -7.52 -18.78
C GLY A 121 9.71 -6.11 -18.66
N GLY A 122 10.26 -5.29 -17.78
CA GLY A 122 9.93 -3.87 -17.68
C GLY A 122 10.28 -3.14 -18.97
N ARG A 123 9.25 -2.59 -19.65
CA ARG A 123 9.41 -1.92 -20.94
C ARG A 123 10.01 -0.53 -20.80
N ASP A 124 9.47 0.25 -19.87
CA ASP A 124 9.89 1.62 -19.59
C ASP A 124 10.87 1.63 -18.40
N ASN A 125 11.54 2.77 -18.18
CA ASN A 125 12.31 2.93 -16.96
C ASN A 125 11.41 2.88 -15.70
N ILE A 126 12.01 2.70 -14.54
CA ILE A 126 11.26 2.55 -13.28
C ILE A 126 10.42 3.80 -13.00
N ALA A 127 10.96 5.01 -13.18
CA ALA A 127 10.24 6.25 -12.89
C ALA A 127 8.96 6.39 -13.71
N ASP A 128 9.02 6.11 -15.01
CA ASP A 128 7.84 6.16 -15.89
C ASP A 128 6.85 5.02 -15.60
N SER A 129 7.38 3.84 -15.27
CA SER A 129 6.56 2.69 -14.89
C SER A 129 5.79 2.96 -13.59
N VAL A 130 6.42 3.55 -12.60
CA VAL A 130 5.80 3.94 -11.33
C VAL A 130 4.67 4.96 -11.57
N LYS A 131 4.92 5.98 -12.40
CA LYS A 131 3.88 6.97 -12.76
C LYS A 131 2.69 6.32 -13.44
N ASN A 132 2.93 5.43 -14.38
CA ASN A 132 1.87 4.71 -15.09
C ASN A 132 1.06 3.81 -14.15
N LEU A 133 1.72 3.08 -13.29
CA LEU A 133 1.05 2.21 -12.31
C LEU A 133 0.23 3.01 -11.29
N ALA A 134 0.73 4.16 -10.84
CA ALA A 134 0.00 5.05 -9.94
C ALA A 134 -1.27 5.60 -10.60
N ARG A 135 -1.17 6.05 -11.85
CA ARG A 135 -2.33 6.50 -12.63
C ARG A 135 -3.36 5.39 -12.80
N LEU A 136 -2.91 4.20 -13.16
CA LEU A 136 -3.76 3.02 -13.33
C LEU A 136 -4.48 2.65 -12.02
N ALA A 137 -3.75 2.68 -10.91
CA ALA A 137 -4.31 2.41 -9.59
C ALA A 137 -5.42 3.41 -9.23
N LYS A 138 -5.19 4.70 -9.45
CA LYS A 138 -6.21 5.73 -9.22
C LYS A 138 -7.45 5.51 -10.09
N GLU A 139 -7.27 5.25 -11.37
CA GLU A 139 -8.39 4.97 -12.29
C GLU A 139 -9.18 3.73 -11.88
N ALA A 140 -8.53 2.72 -11.32
CA ALA A 140 -9.16 1.50 -10.84
C ALA A 140 -9.88 1.64 -9.49
N GLY A 141 -9.78 2.80 -8.83
CA GLY A 141 -10.43 3.05 -7.54
C GLY A 141 -9.57 2.75 -6.32
N ILE A 142 -8.26 2.58 -6.49
CA ILE A 142 -7.30 2.38 -5.40
C ILE A 142 -6.99 3.74 -4.75
N ASP A 143 -6.82 3.77 -3.44
CA ASP A 143 -6.71 5.01 -2.67
C ASP A 143 -5.33 5.67 -2.74
N GLY A 144 -4.30 4.93 -3.06
CA GLY A 144 -2.95 5.46 -3.13
C GLY A 144 -1.91 4.43 -3.56
N THR A 145 -0.64 4.80 -3.41
CA THR A 145 0.48 3.93 -3.75
C THR A 145 1.51 3.83 -2.64
N VAL A 146 2.25 2.73 -2.68
CA VAL A 146 3.52 2.57 -1.98
C VAL A 146 4.62 2.77 -3.03
N SER A 147 5.41 3.82 -2.89
CA SER A 147 6.43 4.20 -3.87
C SER A 147 7.62 4.89 -3.18
N SER A 148 8.76 4.98 -3.87
CA SER A 148 9.93 5.63 -3.29
C SER A 148 9.71 7.14 -3.13
N PRO A 149 10.46 7.81 -2.22
CA PRO A 149 10.39 9.26 -2.07
C PRO A 149 10.74 10.02 -3.35
N TYR A 150 11.54 9.43 -4.23
CA TYR A 150 11.96 10.04 -5.49
C TYR A 150 10.79 10.27 -6.47
N GLU A 151 9.80 9.38 -6.47
CA GLU A 151 8.64 9.48 -7.34
C GLU A 151 7.42 10.18 -6.70
N ALA A 152 7.47 10.40 -5.39
CA ALA A 152 6.32 10.92 -4.62
C ALA A 152 5.78 12.26 -5.16
N LYS A 153 6.67 13.20 -5.49
CA LYS A 153 6.30 14.51 -5.99
C LYS A 153 5.54 14.44 -7.31
N GLU A 154 6.02 13.63 -8.25
CA GLU A 154 5.38 13.46 -9.56
C GLU A 154 4.06 12.72 -9.45
N ILE A 155 3.99 11.68 -8.63
CA ILE A 155 2.74 10.97 -8.36
C ILE A 155 1.70 11.93 -7.78
N ARG A 156 2.08 12.78 -6.85
CA ARG A 156 1.21 13.80 -6.26
C ARG A 156 0.71 14.79 -7.30
N SER A 157 1.60 15.29 -8.14
CA SER A 157 1.29 16.23 -9.21
C SER A 157 0.28 15.66 -10.21
N MET A 158 0.41 14.39 -10.56
CA MET A 158 -0.44 13.72 -11.56
C MET A 158 -1.79 13.25 -11.00
N ASN A 159 -1.86 12.90 -9.72
CA ASN A 159 -3.02 12.23 -9.14
C ASN A 159 -3.81 13.06 -8.13
N GLY A 160 -3.33 14.25 -7.81
CA GLY A 160 -4.03 15.19 -6.94
C GLY A 160 -3.78 14.99 -5.44
N PRO A 161 -4.35 15.90 -4.60
CA PRO A 161 -4.05 15.93 -3.17
C PRO A 161 -4.70 14.81 -2.35
N GLU A 162 -5.77 14.20 -2.86
CA GLU A 162 -6.49 13.14 -2.16
C GLU A 162 -5.83 11.77 -2.28
N PHE A 163 -4.97 11.59 -3.28
CA PHE A 163 -4.29 10.33 -3.53
C PHE A 163 -3.20 10.09 -2.49
N LEU A 164 -3.26 8.96 -1.79
CA LEU A 164 -2.33 8.63 -0.72
C LEU A 164 -0.98 8.18 -1.29
N ILE A 165 0.11 8.61 -0.66
CA ILE A 165 1.46 8.20 -1.05
C ILE A 165 2.20 7.75 0.22
N VAL A 166 2.58 6.48 0.25
CA VAL A 166 3.37 5.89 1.32
C VAL A 166 4.78 5.58 0.81
N THR A 167 5.79 6.04 1.54
CA THR A 167 7.19 5.91 1.13
C THR A 167 7.93 5.00 2.11
N PRO A 168 8.15 3.71 1.78
CA PRO A 168 8.70 2.72 2.72
C PRO A 168 10.21 2.82 2.89
N GLY A 169 10.90 3.58 2.06
CA GLY A 169 12.37 3.67 2.04
C GLY A 169 12.98 4.74 2.92
N ILE A 170 12.21 5.42 3.78
CA ILE A 170 12.73 6.45 4.67
C ILE A 170 13.29 5.79 5.93
N ARG A 171 14.56 6.06 6.23
CA ARG A 171 15.25 5.51 7.40
C ARG A 171 16.06 6.59 8.09
N PRO A 172 16.15 6.58 9.46
CA PRO A 172 17.11 7.39 10.17
C PRO A 172 18.55 7.01 9.78
N THR A 173 19.48 7.96 9.89
CA THR A 173 20.89 7.74 9.52
C THR A 173 21.59 6.62 10.30
N PHE A 174 21.10 6.32 11.51
CA PHE A 174 21.62 5.25 12.35
C PHE A 174 21.00 3.87 12.07
N ALA A 175 19.97 3.80 11.23
CA ALA A 175 19.32 2.53 10.89
C ALA A 175 20.14 1.80 9.84
N VAL A 176 20.22 0.45 9.99
CA VAL A 176 20.87 -0.41 9.00
C VAL A 176 19.94 -0.57 7.80
N ALA A 177 20.48 -0.33 6.60
CA ALA A 177 19.78 -0.64 5.34
C ALA A 177 19.83 -2.14 5.10
N ASN A 178 18.67 -2.76 4.92
CA ASN A 178 18.56 -4.17 4.55
C ASN A 178 18.72 -4.35 3.03
N ASP A 179 17.78 -4.99 2.37
CA ASP A 179 17.79 -5.27 0.93
C ASP A 179 17.11 -4.22 0.06
N GLN A 180 16.75 -3.08 0.63
CA GLN A 180 16.19 -1.96 -0.13
C GLN A 180 17.29 -1.20 -0.88
N LYS A 181 17.17 -1.12 -2.19
CA LYS A 181 18.14 -0.42 -3.06
C LYS A 181 17.78 1.05 -3.32
N ARG A 182 16.53 1.45 -3.08
CA ARG A 182 16.02 2.80 -3.35
C ARG A 182 15.38 3.39 -2.10
N PHE A 183 16.17 3.97 -1.22
CA PHE A 183 15.71 4.63 0.00
C PHE A 183 16.42 5.98 0.20
N THR A 184 15.85 6.83 1.05
CA THR A 184 16.45 8.10 1.48
C THR A 184 16.51 8.19 2.99
N THR A 185 17.38 9.05 3.48
CA THR A 185 17.35 9.51 4.88
C THR A 185 16.59 10.83 4.97
N PRO A 186 15.88 11.10 6.09
CA PRO A 186 15.30 12.41 6.32
C PRO A 186 16.42 13.47 6.34
N SER A 187 16.20 14.59 5.68
CA SER A 187 17.09 15.76 5.75
C SER A 187 16.79 16.56 6.99
#